data_e708f4b50caa8206b9c0f1320e456658
#
_entry.id   e708f4b50caa8206b9c0f1320e456658
#
_cell.length_a   1.000
_cell.length_b   1.000
_cell.length_c   1.000
_cell.angle_alpha   90.00
_cell.angle_beta   90.00
_cell.angle_gamma   90.00
#
_symmetry.space_group_name_H-M   'P 1'
#
loop_
_entity.id
_entity.type
_entity.pdbx_description
1 polymer ?
#
loop_
_entity_poly.entity_id
_entity_poly.type
_entity_poly.pdbx_seq_one_letter_code
_entity_poly.pdbx_strand_id
1 'polypeptide(L)'
;MRAIHIARLDKPRPVVVLTRELIRPRLTNVTVAPITSTIRGLSTEVLVGPENGLDHPSAISCDNVQTIPKIQLGRLIGYLLPDQEPSLTEALTLAFDLELT
;
A
#
# COMPACT_ATOMS: atom_id res chain seq x y z
N MET A 1 -2.06 -12.57 3.24
CA MET A 1 -2.86 -11.33 3.07
C MET A 1 -1.93 -10.12 3.05
N ARG A 2 -2.30 -9.11 2.32
CA ARG A 2 -1.44 -7.92 2.18
C ARG A 2 -1.65 -6.98 3.35
N ALA A 3 -0.57 -6.74 4.10
CA ALA A 3 -0.62 -6.01 5.36
C ALA A 3 -0.62 -4.49 5.16
N ILE A 4 -1.32 -3.80 6.06
CA ILE A 4 -1.32 -2.35 6.17
C ILE A 4 -0.71 -1.99 7.52
N HIS A 5 0.33 -1.19 7.49
CA HIS A 5 1.07 -0.73 8.67
C HIS A 5 1.08 0.78 8.75
N ILE A 6 1.34 1.31 9.93
CA ILE A 6 1.82 2.67 10.05
C ILE A 6 3.31 2.64 9.77
N ALA A 7 3.79 3.48 8.87
CA ALA A 7 5.21 3.59 8.56
C ALA A 7 5.71 4.99 8.87
N ARG A 8 6.97 5.07 9.27
CA ARG A 8 7.63 6.34 9.54
C ARG A 8 8.28 6.84 8.25
N LEU A 9 7.57 7.71 7.54
CA LEU A 9 8.04 8.36 6.32
C LEU A 9 8.53 9.77 6.66
N ASP A 10 7.97 10.81 6.03
CA ASP A 10 8.17 12.19 6.47
C ASP A 10 7.50 12.43 7.84
N LYS A 11 6.41 11.71 8.06
CA LYS A 11 5.68 11.61 9.31
C LYS A 11 5.02 10.24 9.35
N PRO A 12 4.47 9.78 10.50
CA PRO A 12 3.74 8.51 10.52
C PRO A 12 2.57 8.53 9.55
N ARG A 13 2.50 7.53 8.68
CA ARG A 13 1.45 7.39 7.67
C ARG A 13 1.07 5.93 7.50
N PRO A 14 -0.19 5.61 7.21
CA PRO A 14 -0.54 4.26 6.81
C PRO A 14 0.03 3.95 5.43
N VAL A 15 0.52 2.72 5.27
CA VAL A 15 1.05 2.21 4.01
C VAL A 15 0.59 0.78 3.79
N VAL A 16 0.42 0.38 2.53
CA VAL A 16 0.26 -1.02 2.19
C VAL A 16 1.61 -1.58 1.78
N VAL A 17 1.94 -2.77 2.29
CA VAL A 17 3.22 -3.43 1.99
C VAL A 17 3.07 -4.19 0.68
N LEU A 18 3.89 -3.86 -0.31
CA LEU A 18 3.86 -4.48 -1.62
C LEU A 18 4.82 -5.65 -1.73
N THR A 19 5.91 -5.66 -0.95
CA THR A 19 6.85 -6.77 -0.94
C THR A 19 6.14 -8.05 -0.47
N ARG A 20 6.32 -9.14 -1.22
CA ARG A 20 5.67 -10.41 -0.91
C ARG A 20 6.09 -10.95 0.47
N GLU A 21 5.12 -11.52 1.19
CA GLU A 21 5.33 -11.96 2.57
C GLU A 21 6.43 -13.02 2.71
N LEU A 22 6.52 -13.94 1.75
CA LEU A 22 7.42 -15.09 1.84
C LEU A 22 8.89 -14.67 1.99
N ILE A 23 9.29 -13.61 1.29
CA ILE A 23 10.69 -13.17 1.28
C ILE A 23 10.95 -12.02 2.26
N ARG A 24 9.89 -11.38 2.76
CA ARG A 24 10.02 -10.19 3.61
C ARG A 24 10.94 -10.38 4.81
N PRO A 25 10.90 -11.52 5.54
CA PRO A 25 11.79 -11.68 6.70
C PRO A 25 13.28 -11.65 6.35
N ARG A 26 13.63 -11.92 5.09
CA ARG A 26 15.04 -11.97 4.64
C ARG A 26 15.53 -10.64 4.10
N LEU A 27 14.64 -9.66 3.96
CA LEU A 27 14.99 -8.37 3.38
C LEU A 27 15.19 -7.33 4.47
N THR A 28 16.10 -6.40 4.24
CA THR A 28 16.30 -5.23 5.11
C THR A 28 15.39 -4.07 4.72
N ASN A 29 14.90 -4.07 3.47
CA ASN A 29 14.01 -3.05 2.94
C ASN A 29 12.71 -3.67 2.46
N VAL A 30 11.66 -2.86 2.45
CA VAL A 30 10.34 -3.24 1.91
C VAL A 30 9.83 -2.13 1.01
N THR A 31 9.05 -2.52 0.01
CA THR A 31 8.40 -1.58 -0.90
C THR A 31 6.97 -1.39 -0.44
N VAL A 32 6.56 -0.13 -0.33
CA VAL A 32 5.25 0.25 0.20
C VAL A 32 4.60 1.29 -0.70
N ALA A 33 3.27 1.35 -0.67
CA ALA A 33 2.50 2.43 -1.28
C ALA A 33 1.80 3.20 -0.15
N PRO A 34 1.94 4.53 -0.11
CA PRO A 34 1.31 5.32 0.94
C PRO A 34 -0.20 5.39 0.76
N ILE A 35 -0.91 5.52 1.87
CA ILE A 35 -2.36 5.67 1.91
C ILE A 35 -2.65 7.09 2.37
N THR A 36 -3.50 7.80 1.62
CA THR A 36 -3.85 9.18 1.89
C THR A 36 -5.35 9.34 2.05
N SER A 37 -5.77 10.23 2.96
CA SER A 37 -7.18 10.61 3.09
C SER A 37 -7.62 11.60 2.00
N THR A 38 -6.68 12.15 1.23
CA THR A 38 -7.00 13.01 0.10
C THR A 38 -7.20 12.17 -1.15
N ILE A 39 -8.46 11.87 -1.48
CA ILE A 39 -8.82 11.05 -2.63
C ILE A 39 -8.98 11.95 -3.83
N ARG A 40 -8.23 11.67 -4.91
CA ARG A 40 -8.27 12.47 -6.15
C ARG A 40 -9.10 11.82 -7.25
N GLY A 41 -9.48 10.55 -7.10
CA GLY A 41 -10.23 9.83 -8.12
C GLY A 41 -9.36 9.38 -9.30
N LEU A 42 -8.06 9.18 -9.09
CA LEU A 42 -7.15 8.74 -10.14
C LEU A 42 -7.26 7.23 -10.36
N SER A 43 -7.02 6.78 -11.58
CA SER A 43 -7.02 5.35 -11.91
C SER A 43 -5.87 4.59 -11.24
N THR A 44 -4.87 5.31 -10.74
CA THR A 44 -3.73 4.76 -9.99
C THR A 44 -3.98 4.73 -8.48
N GLU A 45 -5.20 5.03 -8.04
CA GLU A 45 -5.60 4.96 -6.64
C GLU A 45 -6.47 3.73 -6.40
N VAL A 46 -6.35 3.16 -5.19
CA VAL A 46 -7.22 2.08 -4.73
C VAL A 46 -7.97 2.56 -3.50
N LEU A 47 -9.30 2.54 -3.54
CA LEU A 47 -10.11 2.98 -2.41
C LEU A 47 -10.06 1.96 -1.28
N VAL A 48 -9.80 2.46 -0.09
CA VAL A 48 -9.72 1.69 1.16
C VAL A 48 -10.42 2.49 2.26
N GLY A 49 -10.60 1.88 3.43
CA GLY A 49 -11.26 2.60 4.51
C GLY A 49 -11.28 1.82 5.82
N PRO A 50 -12.31 2.06 6.66
CA PRO A 50 -12.41 1.42 7.98
C PRO A 50 -12.37 -0.10 7.94
N GLU A 51 -12.87 -0.73 6.89
CA GLU A 51 -12.80 -2.18 6.71
C GLU A 51 -11.38 -2.70 6.60
N ASN A 52 -10.42 -1.81 6.35
CA ASN A 52 -8.99 -2.14 6.26
C ASN A 52 -8.22 -1.72 7.51
N GLY A 53 -8.90 -1.27 8.56
CA GLY A 53 -8.27 -0.79 9.78
C GLY A 53 -7.91 0.69 9.78
N LEU A 54 -8.40 1.45 8.81
CA LEU A 54 -8.17 2.90 8.72
C LEU A 54 -9.28 3.67 9.44
N ASP A 55 -8.99 4.91 9.83
CA ASP A 55 -9.95 5.75 10.55
C ASP A 55 -11.06 6.30 9.66
N HIS A 56 -10.77 6.48 8.36
CA HIS A 56 -11.74 7.07 7.42
C HIS A 56 -11.43 6.61 6.00
N PRO A 57 -12.38 6.89 5.05
CA PRO A 57 -12.15 6.59 3.64
C PRO A 57 -10.86 7.21 3.15
N SER A 58 -10.09 6.44 2.40
CA SER A 58 -8.75 6.81 1.96
C SER A 58 -8.45 6.15 0.63
N ALA A 59 -7.29 6.44 0.07
CA ALA A 59 -6.82 5.84 -1.17
C ALA A 59 -5.37 5.43 -1.06
N ILE A 60 -5.05 4.25 -1.59
CA ILE A 60 -3.65 3.85 -1.79
C ILE A 60 -3.15 4.60 -3.02
N SER A 61 -2.04 5.30 -2.87
CA SER A 61 -1.42 6.07 -3.96
C SER A 61 -0.34 5.25 -4.64
N CYS A 62 -0.69 4.61 -5.74
CA CYS A 62 0.26 3.76 -6.48
C CYS A 62 1.27 4.57 -7.29
N ASP A 63 1.06 5.87 -7.46
CA ASP A 63 2.04 6.75 -8.10
C ASP A 63 3.20 7.11 -7.17
N ASN A 64 3.08 6.84 -5.87
CA ASN A 64 4.06 7.24 -4.86
C ASN A 64 4.69 6.04 -4.14
N VAL A 65 4.80 4.92 -4.84
CA VAL A 65 5.46 3.72 -4.32
C VAL A 65 6.91 4.04 -3.99
N GLN A 66 7.37 3.57 -2.83
CA GLN A 66 8.75 3.78 -2.40
C GLN A 66 9.26 2.58 -1.62
N THR A 67 10.58 2.42 -1.61
CA THR A 67 11.25 1.38 -0.83
C THR A 67 11.87 2.03 0.40
N ILE A 68 11.57 1.47 1.56
CA ILE A 68 12.02 2.00 2.85
C ILE A 68 12.72 0.90 3.65
N PRO A 69 13.61 1.27 4.60
CA PRO A 69 14.13 0.32 5.55
C PRO A 69 12.99 -0.32 6.34
N LYS A 70 13.04 -1.65 6.49
CA LYS A 70 11.97 -2.39 7.18
C LYS A 70 11.75 -1.90 8.61
N ILE A 71 12.79 -1.37 9.26
CA ILE A 71 12.69 -0.82 10.61
C ILE A 71 11.72 0.36 10.70
N GLN A 72 11.42 1.01 9.57
CA GLN A 72 10.45 2.11 9.54
C GLN A 72 9.00 1.64 9.54
N LEU A 73 8.75 0.34 9.32
CA LEU A 73 7.41 -0.21 9.50
C LEU A 73 7.07 -0.27 10.98
N GLY A 74 5.98 0.35 11.34
CA GLY A 74 5.49 0.34 12.70
C GLY A 74 4.34 -0.65 12.86
N ARG A 75 3.30 -0.21 13.59
CA ARG A 75 2.19 -1.06 13.99
C ARG A 75 1.38 -1.57 12.79
N LEU A 76 1.06 -2.85 12.81
CA LEU A 76 0.09 -3.44 11.89
C LEU A 76 -1.30 -2.93 12.26
N ILE A 77 -2.04 -2.37 11.30
CA ILE A 77 -3.37 -1.83 11.54
C ILE A 77 -4.49 -2.57 10.80
N GLY A 78 -4.16 -3.34 9.80
CA GLY A 78 -5.16 -4.09 9.05
C GLY A 78 -4.60 -4.75 7.81
N TYR A 79 -5.52 -5.13 6.91
CA TYR A 79 -5.18 -5.86 5.69
C TYR A 79 -6.02 -5.38 4.53
N LEU A 80 -5.45 -5.50 3.33
CA LEU A 80 -6.21 -5.36 2.10
C LEU A 80 -7.18 -6.53 1.98
N LEU A 81 -8.41 -6.25 1.57
CA LEU A 81 -9.42 -7.31 1.40
C LEU A 81 -9.20 -8.04 0.08
N PRO A 82 -9.64 -9.32 -0.03
CA PRO A 82 -9.45 -10.11 -1.24
C PRO A 82 -10.01 -9.45 -2.51
N ASP A 83 -11.15 -8.78 -2.42
CA ASP A 83 -11.76 -8.12 -3.57
C ASP A 83 -11.05 -6.81 -3.94
N GLN A 84 -10.18 -6.30 -3.09
CA GLN A 84 -9.35 -5.12 -3.38
C GLN A 84 -8.03 -5.47 -4.06
N GLU A 85 -7.60 -6.73 -4.01
CA GLU A 85 -6.35 -7.17 -4.67
C GLU A 85 -6.37 -6.94 -6.19
N PRO A 86 -7.43 -7.29 -6.93
CA PRO A 86 -7.48 -6.97 -8.36
C PRO A 86 -7.39 -5.47 -8.64
N SER A 87 -7.99 -4.64 -7.79
CA SER A 87 -7.92 -3.18 -7.92
C SER A 87 -6.48 -2.69 -7.74
N LEU A 88 -5.75 -3.26 -6.79
CA LEU A 88 -4.34 -2.92 -6.58
C LEU A 88 -3.50 -3.32 -7.78
N THR A 89 -3.71 -4.52 -8.32
CA THR A 89 -3.01 -5.00 -9.51
C THR A 89 -3.23 -4.04 -10.69
N GLU A 90 -4.47 -3.66 -10.93
CA GLU A 90 -4.80 -2.74 -12.01
C GLU A 90 -4.13 -1.37 -11.82
N ALA A 91 -4.23 -0.82 -10.62
CA ALA A 91 -3.65 0.50 -10.31
C ALA A 91 -2.13 0.50 -10.45
N LEU A 92 -1.44 -0.55 -10.00
CA LEU A 92 0.01 -0.68 -10.15
C LEU A 92 0.40 -0.84 -11.62
N THR A 93 -0.36 -1.63 -12.37
CA THR A 93 -0.13 -1.82 -13.80
C THR A 93 -0.19 -0.49 -14.54
N LEU A 94 -1.18 0.34 -14.22
CA LEU A 94 -1.33 1.67 -14.80
C LEU A 94 -0.22 2.62 -14.34
N ALA A 95 0.11 2.61 -13.05
CA ALA A 95 1.11 3.53 -12.49
C ALA A 95 2.49 3.31 -13.09
N PHE A 96 2.83 2.05 -13.42
CA PHE A 96 4.14 1.69 -13.98
C PHE A 96 4.10 1.40 -15.48
N ASP A 97 2.94 1.62 -16.11
CA ASP A 97 2.78 1.40 -17.56
C ASP A 97 3.18 -0.02 -17.97
N LEU A 98 2.74 -1.01 -17.18
CA LEU A 98 3.08 -2.41 -17.43
C LEU A 98 2.15 -3.00 -18.48
N GLU A 99 2.71 -3.91 -19.30
CA GLU A 99 1.94 -4.66 -20.29
C GLU A 99 1.97 -6.13 -19.93
N LEU A 100 0.78 -6.75 -19.99
CA LEU A 100 0.61 -8.19 -19.86
C LEU A 100 0.40 -8.77 -21.25
N THR A 101 1.40 -9.44 -21.80
CA THR A 101 1.31 -10.05 -23.12
C THR A 101 1.31 -11.57 -23.03
#